data_210f732b82202f3a249bbf4e06de3d08
#
_entry.id   210f732b82202f3a249bbf4e06de3d08
#
_cell.length_a   1.000
_cell.length_b   1.000
_cell.length_c   1.000
_cell.angle_alpha   90.00
_cell.angle_beta   90.00
_cell.angle_gamma   90.00
#
_symmetry.space_group_name_H-M   'P 1'
#
loop_
_entity.id
_entity.type
_entity.pdbx_description
1 polymer ?
#
loop_
_entity_poly.entity_id
_entity_poly.type
_entity_poly.pdbx_seq_one_letter_code
_entity_poly.pdbx_strand_id
1 'polypeptide(L)'
;PYILGNTYHNLRKLQPAHGDFDPGKVSVDGSLEKDINLAIAKRLKWYLEQSDVEVVMSREDDRGLYDTSAGSRKMSDMKNRCARVEESGADLVVSIHQNSYHQEDVSGAQVFYYRKSEKGKRLAEILQKRFDYALGDQNRRKAKPNDSYYLLLHVKCPIVIVECGFLSNWKEAALLKTEEYQDRVAYTLHMGIMEYLNGR
;
A
#
# COMPACT_ATOMS: atom_id res chain seq x y z
N PRO A 1 -31.38 21.30 12.87
CA PRO A 1 -31.39 19.86 13.01
C PRO A 1 -30.44 19.27 11.99
N TYR A 2 -29.24 18.90 12.47
CA TYR A 2 -28.25 18.19 11.63
C TYR A 2 -28.76 16.76 11.50
N ILE A 3 -29.09 16.38 10.28
CA ILE A 3 -29.37 15.00 9.91
C ILE A 3 -28.03 14.27 10.04
N LEU A 4 -27.89 13.44 11.05
CA LEU A 4 -26.85 12.44 11.15
C LEU A 4 -27.07 11.45 10.00
N GLY A 5 -26.42 11.72 8.88
CA GLY A 5 -26.42 10.84 7.72
C GLY A 5 -25.57 9.61 8.01
N ASN A 6 -26.17 8.46 7.78
CA ASN A 6 -25.61 7.13 7.56
C ASN A 6 -24.13 6.95 7.90
N THR A 7 -23.88 6.32 9.05
CA THR A 7 -22.63 5.64 9.35
C THR A 7 -22.43 4.52 8.32
N TYR A 8 -21.85 4.85 7.17
CA TYR A 8 -21.29 3.85 6.29
C TYR A 8 -20.05 3.28 7.00
N HIS A 9 -20.15 2.08 7.50
CA HIS A 9 -18.99 1.28 7.91
C HIS A 9 -18.15 1.01 6.67
N ASN A 10 -17.29 1.96 6.32
CA ASN A 10 -16.40 1.86 5.18
C ASN A 10 -15.16 1.08 5.59
N LEU A 11 -15.18 -0.23 5.45
CA LEU A 11 -14.06 -1.10 5.77
C LEU A 11 -12.94 -0.94 4.73
N ARG A 12 -11.73 -0.67 5.20
CA ARG A 12 -10.52 -0.57 4.37
C ARG A 12 -9.52 -1.62 4.78
N LYS A 13 -8.86 -2.22 3.79
CA LYS A 13 -7.80 -3.16 4.08
C LYS A 13 -6.45 -2.60 3.68
N LEU A 14 -5.55 -2.54 4.65
CA LEU A 14 -4.14 -2.23 4.44
C LEU A 14 -3.34 -3.52 4.38
N GLN A 15 -2.51 -3.62 3.35
CA GLN A 15 -1.61 -4.75 3.16
C GLN A 15 -0.15 -4.29 3.22
N PRO A 16 0.49 -4.29 4.40
CA PRO A 16 1.95 -4.24 4.45
C PRO A 16 2.51 -5.51 3.83
N ALA A 17 3.13 -5.36 2.66
CA ALA A 17 3.66 -6.49 1.90
C ALA A 17 4.78 -7.20 2.63
N HIS A 18 5.05 -8.44 2.22
CA HIS A 18 6.08 -9.30 2.80
C HIS A 18 5.83 -9.61 4.29
N GLY A 19 6.82 -10.19 4.97
CA GLY A 19 6.77 -10.56 6.40
C GLY A 19 7.39 -11.92 6.65
N ASP A 20 7.85 -12.14 7.88
CA ASP A 20 8.52 -13.35 8.35
C ASP A 20 9.71 -13.74 7.44
N PHE A 21 9.66 -14.90 6.78
CA PHE A 21 10.72 -15.42 5.90
C PHE A 21 10.92 -14.61 4.62
N ASP A 22 9.93 -13.80 4.21
CA ASP A 22 10.01 -12.95 3.02
C ASP A 22 10.36 -11.50 3.44
N PRO A 23 11.64 -11.10 3.36
CA PRO A 23 12.05 -9.75 3.72
C PRO A 23 11.59 -8.70 2.71
N GLY A 24 11.07 -9.12 1.54
CA GLY A 24 10.91 -8.25 0.38
C GLY A 24 12.28 -7.91 -0.24
N LYS A 25 12.45 -6.70 -0.69
CA LYS A 25 13.74 -6.18 -1.14
C LYS A 25 14.59 -5.77 0.05
N VAL A 26 15.87 -6.07 -0.05
CA VAL A 26 16.88 -5.51 0.86
C VAL A 26 17.40 -4.23 0.24
N SER A 27 17.33 -3.15 1.00
CA SER A 27 17.79 -1.82 0.60
C SER A 27 19.31 -1.79 0.42
N VAL A 28 19.81 -0.81 -0.30
CA VAL A 28 21.26 -0.52 -0.41
C VAL A 28 21.94 -0.28 0.92
N ASP A 29 21.21 0.14 1.95
CA ASP A 29 21.70 0.34 3.33
C ASP A 29 21.40 -0.82 4.29
N GLY A 30 20.86 -1.93 3.77
CA GLY A 30 20.52 -3.14 4.55
C GLY A 30 19.13 -3.13 5.19
N SER A 31 18.36 -2.07 5.09
CA SER A 31 16.98 -2.02 5.60
C SER A 31 16.08 -3.00 4.83
N LEU A 32 15.08 -3.57 5.52
CA LEU A 32 14.19 -4.55 4.93
C LEU A 32 12.86 -3.90 4.49
N GLU A 33 12.42 -4.21 3.28
CA GLU A 33 11.14 -3.74 2.73
C GLU A 33 9.97 -4.03 3.67
N LYS A 34 9.92 -5.25 4.23
CA LYS A 34 8.83 -5.68 5.12
C LYS A 34 8.64 -4.78 6.33
N ASP A 35 9.74 -4.27 6.90
CA ASP A 35 9.71 -3.44 8.11
C ASP A 35 9.21 -2.03 7.79
N ILE A 36 9.67 -1.45 6.69
CA ILE A 36 9.23 -0.15 6.19
C ILE A 36 7.74 -0.20 5.82
N ASN A 37 7.31 -1.25 5.11
CA ASN A 37 5.90 -1.45 4.74
C ASN A 37 5.00 -1.50 5.98
N LEU A 38 5.42 -2.22 7.02
CA LEU A 38 4.65 -2.33 8.26
C LEU A 38 4.59 -1.01 9.02
N ALA A 39 5.69 -0.28 9.09
CA ALA A 39 5.75 1.02 9.76
C ALA A 39 4.82 2.05 9.09
N ILE A 40 4.85 2.16 7.76
CA ILE A 40 3.95 3.03 6.99
C ILE A 40 2.49 2.60 7.18
N ALA A 41 2.19 1.29 7.12
CA ALA A 41 0.82 0.80 7.26
C ALA A 41 0.22 1.09 8.63
N LYS A 42 1.00 0.96 9.73
CA LYS A 42 0.55 1.30 11.08
C LYS A 42 0.22 2.79 11.23
N ARG A 43 1.05 3.67 10.67
CA ARG A 43 0.80 5.13 10.67
C ARG A 43 -0.44 5.47 9.84
N LEU A 44 -0.59 4.86 8.66
CA LEU A 44 -1.77 5.05 7.81
C LEU A 44 -3.05 4.56 8.48
N LYS A 45 -3.00 3.40 9.17
CA LYS A 45 -4.12 2.90 9.98
C LYS A 45 -4.54 3.95 10.99
N TRP A 46 -3.59 4.50 11.75
CA TRP A 46 -3.88 5.52 12.75
C TRP A 46 -4.60 6.75 12.15
N TYR A 47 -4.10 7.30 11.03
CA TYR A 47 -4.74 8.44 10.36
C TYR A 47 -6.15 8.14 9.87
N LEU A 48 -6.38 6.97 9.30
CA LEU A 48 -7.69 6.56 8.80
C LEU A 48 -8.70 6.37 9.94
N GLU A 49 -8.28 5.74 11.04
CA GLU A 49 -9.12 5.54 12.22
C GLU A 49 -9.49 6.88 12.88
N GLN A 50 -8.61 7.89 12.88
CA GLN A 50 -8.95 9.26 13.33
C GLN A 50 -10.00 9.94 12.42
N SER A 51 -10.25 9.41 11.24
CA SER A 51 -11.24 9.91 10.27
C SER A 51 -12.47 8.99 10.17
N ASP A 52 -12.75 8.22 11.22
CA ASP A 52 -13.88 7.28 11.32
C ASP A 52 -13.92 6.22 10.22
N VAL A 53 -12.74 5.82 9.71
CA VAL A 53 -12.57 4.77 8.72
C VAL A 53 -12.15 3.48 9.42
N GLU A 54 -12.96 2.44 9.31
CA GLU A 54 -12.59 1.12 9.82
C GLU A 54 -11.45 0.52 8.99
N VAL A 55 -10.39 0.04 9.66
CA VAL A 55 -9.18 -0.47 9.01
C VAL A 55 -8.83 -1.88 9.47
N VAL A 56 -8.74 -2.80 8.53
CA VAL A 56 -8.21 -4.16 8.76
C VAL A 56 -6.84 -4.28 8.11
N MET A 57 -5.83 -4.67 8.87
CA MET A 57 -4.49 -4.96 8.37
C MET A 57 -4.33 -6.45 8.06
N SER A 58 -3.59 -6.80 7.01
CA SER A 58 -3.27 -8.19 6.71
C SER A 58 -2.30 -8.80 7.74
N ARG A 59 -1.42 -7.99 8.31
CA ARG A 59 -0.55 -8.30 9.45
C ARG A 59 -0.29 -7.05 10.27
N GLU A 60 -0.09 -7.21 11.56
CA GLU A 60 0.24 -6.12 12.50
C GLU A 60 1.63 -6.29 13.13
N ASP A 61 2.29 -7.39 12.81
CA ASP A 61 3.63 -7.75 13.22
C ASP A 61 4.43 -8.37 12.06
N ASP A 62 5.57 -9.02 12.34
CA ASP A 62 6.41 -9.64 11.32
C ASP A 62 5.92 -11.02 10.86
N ARG A 63 4.75 -11.50 11.27
CA ARG A 63 4.24 -12.81 10.86
C ARG A 63 3.81 -12.80 9.39
N GLY A 64 4.17 -13.87 8.67
CA GLY A 64 3.61 -14.20 7.36
C GLY A 64 2.23 -14.86 7.48
N LEU A 65 1.50 -14.92 6.36
CA LEU A 65 0.17 -15.54 6.30
C LEU A 65 0.19 -16.94 5.65
N TYR A 66 1.36 -17.48 5.41
CA TYR A 66 1.52 -18.76 4.73
C TYR A 66 1.22 -19.95 5.64
N ASP A 67 0.81 -21.04 5.02
CA ASP A 67 0.77 -22.35 5.67
C ASP A 67 2.18 -22.99 5.64
N THR A 68 2.67 -23.40 6.80
CA THR A 68 3.99 -24.02 6.94
C THR A 68 4.12 -25.36 6.21
N SER A 69 3.00 -26.05 5.98
CA SER A 69 2.91 -27.31 5.23
C SER A 69 2.84 -27.11 3.71
N ALA A 70 2.65 -25.87 3.23
CA ALA A 70 2.50 -25.60 1.81
C ALA A 70 3.80 -25.83 1.03
N GLY A 71 3.72 -26.45 -0.14
CA GLY A 71 4.86 -26.66 -1.05
C GLY A 71 5.52 -25.36 -1.52
N SER A 72 4.79 -24.24 -1.51
CA SER A 72 5.32 -22.89 -1.75
C SER A 72 4.74 -21.91 -0.74
N ARG A 73 5.55 -21.53 0.26
CA ARG A 73 5.16 -20.55 1.28
C ARG A 73 4.75 -19.22 0.66
N LYS A 74 5.48 -18.74 -0.33
CA LYS A 74 5.17 -17.47 -1.01
C LYS A 74 3.80 -17.50 -1.69
N MET A 75 3.48 -18.58 -2.40
CA MET A 75 2.17 -18.72 -3.05
C MET A 75 1.05 -18.88 -2.02
N SER A 76 1.30 -19.62 -0.94
CA SER A 76 0.36 -19.76 0.19
C SER A 76 0.08 -18.39 0.83
N ASP A 77 1.11 -17.60 1.14
CA ASP A 77 0.96 -16.25 1.68
C ASP A 77 0.11 -15.35 0.77
N MET A 78 0.38 -15.34 -0.52
CA MET A 78 -0.38 -14.55 -1.49
C MET A 78 -1.85 -14.95 -1.57
N LYS A 79 -2.14 -16.26 -1.58
CA LYS A 79 -3.52 -16.78 -1.56
C LYS A 79 -4.25 -16.39 -0.28
N ASN A 80 -3.60 -16.54 0.87
CA ASN A 80 -4.18 -16.22 2.17
C ASN A 80 -4.41 -14.71 2.33
N ARG A 81 -3.56 -13.86 1.74
CA ARG A 81 -3.81 -12.41 1.64
C ARG A 81 -5.08 -12.10 0.85
N CYS A 82 -5.30 -12.76 -0.30
CA CYS A 82 -6.53 -12.59 -1.07
C CYS A 82 -7.76 -13.07 -0.29
N ALA A 83 -7.70 -14.25 0.33
CA ALA A 83 -8.78 -14.80 1.14
C ALA A 83 -9.17 -13.84 2.28
N ARG A 84 -8.19 -13.32 3.02
CA ARG A 84 -8.44 -12.32 4.08
C ARG A 84 -9.07 -11.03 3.56
N VAL A 85 -8.77 -10.62 2.33
CA VAL A 85 -9.46 -9.48 1.72
C VAL A 85 -10.93 -9.80 1.48
N GLU A 86 -11.24 -10.95 0.89
CA GLU A 86 -12.63 -11.38 0.64
C GLU A 86 -13.41 -11.54 1.94
N GLU A 87 -12.86 -12.23 2.93
CA GLU A 87 -13.48 -12.45 4.24
C GLU A 87 -13.78 -11.15 4.99
N SER A 88 -12.93 -10.13 4.83
CA SER A 88 -13.13 -8.84 5.50
C SER A 88 -14.25 -8.00 4.87
N GLY A 89 -14.70 -8.31 3.65
CA GLY A 89 -15.68 -7.49 2.94
C GLY A 89 -15.19 -6.07 2.63
N ALA A 90 -13.88 -5.86 2.53
CA ALA A 90 -13.30 -4.53 2.34
C ALA A 90 -13.77 -3.86 1.05
N ASP A 91 -14.11 -2.56 1.15
CA ASP A 91 -14.52 -1.75 -0.02
C ASP A 91 -13.35 -1.33 -0.90
N LEU A 92 -12.15 -1.25 -0.35
CA LEU A 92 -10.91 -1.03 -1.09
C LEU A 92 -9.69 -1.60 -0.35
N VAL A 93 -8.63 -1.82 -1.12
CA VAL A 93 -7.35 -2.33 -0.59
C VAL A 93 -6.20 -1.44 -1.04
N VAL A 94 -5.32 -1.12 -0.10
CA VAL A 94 -4.02 -0.47 -0.40
C VAL A 94 -2.91 -1.41 0.04
N SER A 95 -2.15 -1.93 -0.92
CA SER A 95 -0.96 -2.76 -0.67
C SER A 95 0.27 -1.87 -0.68
N ILE A 96 1.02 -1.87 0.41
CA ILE A 96 2.17 -0.99 0.63
C ILE A 96 3.45 -1.76 0.36
N HIS A 97 4.28 -1.22 -0.50
CA HIS A 97 5.52 -1.77 -1.02
C HIS A 97 6.62 -0.73 -1.13
N GLN A 98 7.84 -1.20 -1.34
CA GLN A 98 8.98 -0.40 -1.74
C GLN A 98 9.56 -0.98 -3.03
N ASN A 99 9.85 -0.10 -3.98
CA ASN A 99 10.39 -0.48 -5.28
C ASN A 99 11.90 -0.74 -5.22
N SER A 100 12.41 -1.38 -6.26
CA SER A 100 13.84 -1.55 -6.49
C SER A 100 14.12 -1.67 -7.97
N TYR A 101 15.20 -1.06 -8.43
CA TYR A 101 15.62 -1.11 -9.82
C TYR A 101 17.14 -1.24 -9.92
N HIS A 102 17.66 -1.74 -11.04
CA HIS A 102 19.09 -1.96 -11.22
C HIS A 102 19.91 -0.66 -11.38
N GLN A 103 19.26 0.46 -11.70
CA GLN A 103 19.87 1.79 -11.75
C GLN A 103 19.55 2.54 -10.46
N GLU A 104 20.57 2.97 -9.75
CA GLU A 104 20.46 3.59 -8.43
C GLU A 104 19.92 5.02 -8.46
N ASP A 105 19.93 5.70 -9.59
CA ASP A 105 19.37 7.03 -9.79
C ASP A 105 17.84 7.05 -9.99
N VAL A 106 17.25 5.88 -10.21
CA VAL A 106 15.79 5.74 -10.35
C VAL A 106 15.10 5.98 -9.01
N SER A 107 14.10 6.88 -8.99
CA SER A 107 13.43 7.36 -7.78
C SER A 107 11.95 7.69 -8.01
N GLY A 108 11.22 7.98 -6.92
CA GLY A 108 9.87 8.47 -6.91
C GLY A 108 8.80 7.41 -6.59
N ALA A 109 7.76 7.83 -5.87
CA ALA A 109 6.63 6.99 -5.53
C ALA A 109 5.74 6.71 -6.75
N GLN A 110 5.26 5.48 -6.90
CA GLN A 110 4.44 5.05 -8.03
C GLN A 110 3.29 4.15 -7.59
N VAL A 111 2.09 4.39 -8.12
CA VAL A 111 0.90 3.61 -7.80
C VAL A 111 0.51 2.74 -8.99
N PHE A 112 0.34 1.43 -8.74
CA PHE A 112 -0.07 0.46 -9.73
C PHE A 112 -1.50 0.00 -9.50
N TYR A 113 -2.22 -0.26 -10.60
CA TYR A 113 -3.60 -0.75 -10.59
C TYR A 113 -3.82 -1.81 -11.67
N TYR A 114 -4.86 -2.63 -11.50
CA TYR A 114 -5.25 -3.59 -12.53
C TYR A 114 -5.86 -2.84 -13.74
N ARG A 115 -5.34 -3.10 -14.93
CA ARG A 115 -5.73 -2.41 -16.18
C ARG A 115 -7.24 -2.36 -16.43
N LYS A 116 -7.96 -3.44 -16.06
CA LYS A 116 -9.40 -3.56 -16.28
C LYS A 116 -10.26 -3.01 -15.13
N SER A 117 -9.64 -2.48 -14.08
CA SER A 117 -10.34 -1.93 -12.91
C SER A 117 -10.46 -0.42 -13.02
N GLU A 118 -11.59 0.10 -13.46
CA GLU A 118 -11.83 1.56 -13.51
C GLU A 118 -11.80 2.19 -12.12
N LYS A 119 -12.36 1.51 -11.11
CA LYS A 119 -12.33 1.98 -9.72
C LYS A 119 -10.89 1.96 -9.16
N GLY A 120 -10.11 0.92 -9.47
CA GLY A 120 -8.69 0.84 -9.11
C GLY A 120 -7.86 1.91 -9.80
N LYS A 121 -8.12 2.18 -11.08
CA LYS A 121 -7.49 3.26 -11.85
C LYS A 121 -7.74 4.62 -11.20
N ARG A 122 -9.00 4.94 -10.91
CA ARG A 122 -9.37 6.20 -10.25
C ARG A 122 -8.67 6.36 -8.90
N LEU A 123 -8.65 5.30 -8.07
CA LEU A 123 -7.93 5.33 -6.79
C LEU A 123 -6.43 5.57 -7.00
N ALA A 124 -5.82 4.87 -7.95
CA ALA A 124 -4.40 5.03 -8.26
C ALA A 124 -4.04 6.44 -8.75
N GLU A 125 -4.87 7.03 -9.61
CA GLU A 125 -4.65 8.39 -10.13
C GLU A 125 -4.76 9.45 -9.02
N ILE A 126 -5.72 9.30 -8.09
CA ILE A 126 -5.85 10.20 -6.93
C ILE A 126 -4.62 10.08 -6.02
N LEU A 127 -4.22 8.85 -5.66
CA LEU A 127 -3.04 8.63 -4.80
C LEU A 127 -1.76 9.14 -5.46
N GLN A 128 -1.59 8.88 -6.77
CA GLN A 128 -0.42 9.37 -7.50
C GLN A 128 -0.35 10.91 -7.49
N LYS A 129 -1.47 11.60 -7.73
CA LYS A 129 -1.54 13.05 -7.66
C LYS A 129 -1.19 13.59 -6.26
N ARG A 130 -1.60 12.88 -5.20
CA ARG A 130 -1.20 13.23 -3.83
C ARG A 130 0.29 13.07 -3.59
N PHE A 131 0.92 12.03 -4.14
CA PHE A 131 2.38 11.89 -4.11
C PHE A 131 3.10 12.98 -4.91
N ASP A 132 2.59 13.36 -6.09
CA ASP A 132 3.16 14.45 -6.89
C ASP A 132 3.13 15.76 -6.10
N TYR A 133 2.05 16.03 -5.36
CA TYR A 133 1.95 17.19 -4.49
C TYR A 133 2.90 17.13 -3.27
N ALA A 134 3.00 15.96 -2.62
CA ALA A 134 3.79 15.80 -1.39
C ALA A 134 5.30 15.74 -1.63
N LEU A 135 5.73 15.20 -2.78
CA LEU A 135 7.14 15.01 -3.14
C LEU A 135 7.66 16.09 -4.13
N GLY A 136 6.75 16.87 -4.70
CA GLY A 136 7.07 17.95 -5.64
C GLY A 136 7.70 17.44 -6.94
N ASP A 137 8.50 18.29 -7.58
CA ASP A 137 9.13 18.02 -8.90
C ASP A 137 10.07 16.79 -8.90
N GLN A 138 10.38 16.25 -7.76
CA GLN A 138 11.19 15.03 -7.64
C GLN A 138 10.40 13.78 -7.99
N ASN A 139 9.06 13.81 -7.90
CA ASN A 139 8.21 12.69 -8.29
C ASN A 139 7.70 12.86 -9.73
N ARG A 140 8.34 12.20 -10.68
CA ARG A 140 7.93 12.20 -12.10
C ARG A 140 7.15 10.95 -12.51
N ARG A 141 6.76 10.14 -11.53
CA ARG A 141 6.02 8.90 -11.77
C ARG A 141 4.56 9.20 -12.05
N LYS A 142 3.92 8.26 -12.75
CA LYS A 142 2.47 8.31 -13.02
C LYS A 142 1.83 7.01 -12.59
N ALA A 143 0.56 7.04 -12.24
CA ALA A 143 -0.21 5.82 -12.02
C ALA A 143 -0.09 4.90 -13.24
N LYS A 144 0.18 3.61 -13.00
CA LYS A 144 0.53 2.68 -14.07
C LYS A 144 -0.31 1.41 -14.01
N PRO A 145 -0.92 0.97 -15.13
CA PRO A 145 -1.60 -0.32 -15.18
C PRO A 145 -0.57 -1.45 -15.06
N ASN A 146 -0.96 -2.51 -14.34
CA ASN A 146 -0.16 -3.72 -14.19
C ASN A 146 -1.07 -4.95 -14.24
N ASP A 147 -0.72 -5.92 -15.09
CA ASP A 147 -1.47 -7.15 -15.30
C ASP A 147 -0.68 -8.39 -14.85
N SER A 148 0.37 -8.22 -14.04
CA SER A 148 1.23 -9.30 -13.56
C SER A 148 1.24 -9.48 -12.04
N TYR A 149 0.87 -8.45 -11.28
CA TYR A 149 0.85 -8.55 -9.81
C TYR A 149 -0.31 -9.41 -9.33
N TYR A 150 0.02 -10.45 -8.56
CA TYR A 150 -0.94 -11.45 -8.12
C TYR A 150 -2.18 -10.85 -7.44
N LEU A 151 -1.97 -9.95 -6.47
CA LEU A 151 -3.08 -9.33 -5.74
C LEU A 151 -3.99 -8.49 -6.65
N LEU A 152 -3.41 -7.75 -7.62
CA LEU A 152 -4.21 -6.96 -8.57
C LEU A 152 -5.14 -7.82 -9.42
N LEU A 153 -4.74 -9.07 -9.70
CA LEU A 153 -5.49 -10.00 -10.54
C LEU A 153 -6.57 -10.78 -9.78
N HIS A 154 -6.37 -11.00 -8.47
CA HIS A 154 -7.19 -11.94 -7.69
C HIS A 154 -8.09 -11.27 -6.64
N VAL A 155 -7.90 -9.99 -6.35
CA VAL A 155 -8.76 -9.23 -5.43
C VAL A 155 -9.87 -8.55 -6.24
N LYS A 156 -11.13 -8.72 -5.82
CA LYS A 156 -12.32 -8.25 -6.56
C LYS A 156 -12.67 -6.78 -6.30
N CYS A 157 -12.44 -6.29 -5.09
CA CYS A 157 -12.67 -4.88 -4.78
C CYS A 157 -11.55 -4.00 -5.38
N PRO A 158 -11.75 -2.67 -5.47
CA PRO A 158 -10.70 -1.76 -5.89
C PRO A 158 -9.42 -1.96 -5.09
N ILE A 159 -8.34 -2.29 -5.76
CA ILE A 159 -7.02 -2.50 -5.14
C ILE A 159 -5.96 -1.73 -5.89
N VAL A 160 -5.01 -1.19 -5.15
CA VAL A 160 -3.77 -0.59 -5.67
C VAL A 160 -2.55 -1.15 -4.96
N ILE A 161 -1.43 -1.19 -5.68
CA ILE A 161 -0.11 -1.41 -5.09
C ILE A 161 0.63 -0.08 -5.12
N VAL A 162 1.10 0.34 -3.96
CA VAL A 162 1.80 1.61 -3.78
C VAL A 162 3.27 1.31 -3.50
N GLU A 163 4.10 1.66 -4.46
CA GLU A 163 5.56 1.66 -4.32
C GLU A 163 5.96 3.04 -3.79
N CYS A 164 6.30 3.13 -2.49
CA CYS A 164 6.48 4.41 -1.81
C CYS A 164 7.81 5.10 -2.13
N GLY A 165 8.76 4.39 -2.73
CA GLY A 165 10.07 4.86 -3.15
C GLY A 165 10.97 3.69 -3.51
N PHE A 166 12.22 3.95 -3.88
CA PHE A 166 13.18 2.94 -4.35
C PHE A 166 14.23 2.62 -3.29
N LEU A 167 14.25 1.37 -2.82
CA LEU A 167 15.27 0.85 -1.90
C LEU A 167 16.66 0.69 -2.55
N SER A 168 16.72 0.74 -3.88
CA SER A 168 17.96 0.78 -4.66
C SER A 168 18.56 2.18 -4.78
N ASN A 169 17.83 3.23 -4.41
CA ASN A 169 18.30 4.60 -4.43
C ASN A 169 18.77 5.03 -3.05
N TRP A 170 20.03 5.41 -2.88
CA TRP A 170 20.62 5.76 -1.59
C TRP A 170 19.90 6.89 -0.86
N LYS A 171 19.42 7.91 -1.59
CA LYS A 171 18.69 9.03 -0.99
C LYS A 171 17.31 8.61 -0.51
N GLU A 172 16.56 7.87 -1.34
CA GLU A 172 15.23 7.38 -0.94
C GLU A 172 15.31 6.32 0.14
N ALA A 173 16.27 5.41 0.08
CA ALA A 173 16.51 4.42 1.12
C ALA A 173 16.76 5.08 2.48
N ALA A 174 17.59 6.13 2.51
CA ALA A 174 17.85 6.89 3.72
C ALA A 174 16.59 7.58 4.28
N LEU A 175 15.70 8.08 3.40
CA LEU A 175 14.43 8.71 3.80
C LEU A 175 13.41 7.67 4.28
N LEU A 176 13.21 6.59 3.53
CA LEU A 176 12.19 5.57 3.76
C LEU A 176 12.29 4.89 5.14
N LYS A 177 13.47 4.85 5.74
CA LYS A 177 13.66 4.32 7.09
C LYS A 177 13.40 5.33 8.20
N THR A 178 13.22 6.63 7.88
CA THR A 178 12.95 7.66 8.88
C THR A 178 11.47 7.71 9.24
N GLU A 179 11.18 7.94 10.51
CA GLU A 179 9.81 8.08 10.99
C GLU A 179 9.09 9.25 10.32
N GLU A 180 9.79 10.36 10.13
CA GLU A 180 9.22 11.55 9.50
C GLU A 180 8.77 11.30 8.06
N TYR A 181 9.57 10.58 7.27
CA TYR A 181 9.20 10.30 5.88
C TYR A 181 8.11 9.24 5.79
N GLN A 182 8.14 8.21 6.65
CA GLN A 182 7.08 7.21 6.75
C GLN A 182 5.74 7.86 7.13
N ASP A 183 5.77 8.83 8.04
CA ASP A 183 4.60 9.59 8.44
C ASP A 183 4.07 10.46 7.28
N ARG A 184 4.95 11.14 6.57
CA ARG A 184 4.60 11.91 5.35
C ARG A 184 3.93 11.03 4.30
N VAL A 185 4.48 9.83 4.03
CA VAL A 185 3.89 8.87 3.09
C VAL A 185 2.52 8.42 3.58
N ALA A 186 2.39 8.04 4.85
CA ALA A 186 1.13 7.61 5.44
C ALA A 186 0.06 8.70 5.37
N TYR A 187 0.40 9.93 5.71
CA TYR A 187 -0.52 11.08 5.61
C TYR A 187 -0.92 11.37 4.15
N THR A 188 0.02 11.27 3.21
CA THR A 188 -0.25 11.42 1.78
C THR A 188 -1.27 10.40 1.28
N LEU A 189 -1.10 9.13 1.67
CA LEU A 189 -2.03 8.05 1.36
C LEU A 189 -3.40 8.27 2.03
N HIS A 190 -3.43 8.69 3.29
CA HIS A 190 -4.65 9.05 4.00
C HIS A 190 -5.45 10.10 3.24
N MET A 191 -4.83 11.22 2.88
CA MET A 191 -5.50 12.31 2.13
C MET A 191 -6.08 11.83 0.80
N GLY A 192 -5.37 10.96 0.08
CA GLY A 192 -5.86 10.40 -1.18
C GLY A 192 -7.00 9.40 -1.00
N ILE A 193 -6.93 8.56 0.02
CA ILE A 193 -8.02 7.64 0.36
C ILE A 193 -9.28 8.42 0.74
N MET A 194 -9.16 9.45 1.59
CA MET A 194 -10.30 10.29 1.96
C MET A 194 -10.90 11.03 0.76
N GLU A 195 -10.06 11.54 -0.16
CA GLU A 195 -10.53 12.14 -1.42
C GLU A 195 -11.31 11.12 -2.27
N TYR A 196 -10.79 9.90 -2.40
CA TYR A 196 -11.47 8.84 -3.14
C TYR A 196 -12.83 8.49 -2.53
N LEU A 197 -12.92 8.42 -1.21
CA LEU A 197 -14.14 8.07 -0.49
C LEU A 197 -15.21 9.15 -0.59
N ASN A 198 -14.81 10.41 -0.44
CA ASN A 198 -15.72 11.56 -0.46
C ASN A 198 -16.21 11.92 -1.88
N GLY A 199 -15.53 11.47 -2.90
CA GLY A 199 -15.90 11.74 -4.30
C GLY A 199 -16.77 10.63 -4.93
N ARG A 200 -17.43 9.80 -4.14
CA ARG A 200 -18.37 8.75 -4.59
C ARG A 200 -19.75 9.32 -4.88
#